data_78ad0f9cbc36420322883c9aa7aa8483
#
_entry.id   78ad0f9cbc36420322883c9aa7aa8483
#
_cell.length_a   1.000
_cell.length_b   1.000
_cell.length_c   1.000
_cell.angle_alpha   90.00
_cell.angle_beta   90.00
_cell.angle_gamma   90.00
#
_symmetry.space_group_name_H-M   'P 1'
#
loop_
_entity.id
_entity.type
_entity.pdbx_description
1 polymer ?
#
loop_
_entity_poly.entity_id
_entity_poly.type
_entity_poly.pdbx_seq_one_letter_code
_entity_poly.pdbx_strand_id
1 'polypeptide(L)'
;FEAGHYPNDYQRNHTRKYNALAILLALDAIVQNKDFGTEGYFDIPQNGKMFLDVVLRNVLVKSSHSESLLDIGIYFQEKLDVKMNEIEFCAVIEEIGDLSNYFGHVDIDKKGQVYIGNSGVYPVFEEIADFSVGNIHFEKGKFIS
;
A
#
# COMPACT_ATOMS: atom_id res chain seq x y z
N PHE A 1 13.85 -12.04 -12.30
CA PHE A 1 13.58 -10.63 -11.94
C PHE A 1 12.17 -10.50 -11.40
N GLU A 2 12.03 -10.01 -10.18
CA GLU A 2 10.75 -9.77 -9.56
C GLU A 2 10.53 -8.26 -9.45
N ALA A 3 9.36 -7.81 -9.88
CA ALA A 3 9.07 -6.39 -9.98
C ALA A 3 8.22 -5.95 -8.79
N GLY A 4 8.79 -5.17 -7.88
CA GLY A 4 8.09 -4.53 -6.79
C GLY A 4 7.26 -3.30 -7.20
N HIS A 5 6.86 -2.52 -6.22
CA HIS A 5 6.16 -1.25 -6.41
C HIS A 5 7.14 -0.06 -6.36
N TYR A 6 6.74 1.03 -6.99
CA TYR A 6 7.45 2.32 -6.92
C TYR A 6 6.44 3.40 -6.48
N PRO A 7 6.79 4.30 -5.55
CA PRO A 7 5.88 5.34 -5.08
C PRO A 7 5.29 6.16 -6.23
N ASN A 8 3.99 6.45 -6.16
CA ASN A 8 3.23 7.19 -7.17
C ASN A 8 3.27 6.59 -8.58
N ASP A 9 3.49 5.28 -8.72
CA ASP A 9 3.60 4.57 -9.99
C ASP A 9 2.65 3.36 -10.05
N TYR A 10 1.35 3.59 -9.89
CA TYR A 10 0.33 2.54 -9.94
C TYR A 10 0.40 1.70 -11.22
N GLN A 11 0.68 2.36 -12.36
CA GLN A 11 0.83 1.69 -13.67
C GLN A 11 2.19 0.98 -13.85
N ARG A 12 3.07 1.04 -12.83
CA ARG A 12 4.40 0.39 -12.83
C ARG A 12 5.33 0.80 -13.97
N ASN A 13 5.22 2.04 -14.45
CA ASN A 13 6.06 2.54 -15.54
C ASN A 13 7.54 2.65 -15.12
N HIS A 14 7.81 3.18 -13.92
CA HIS A 14 9.15 3.24 -13.35
C HIS A 14 9.69 1.86 -13.04
N THR A 15 8.87 0.99 -12.45
CA THR A 15 9.23 -0.40 -12.16
C THR A 15 9.63 -1.15 -13.42
N ARG A 16 8.84 -1.05 -14.51
CA ARG A 16 9.18 -1.66 -15.82
C ARG A 16 10.47 -1.12 -16.38
N LYS A 17 10.69 0.20 -16.31
CA LYS A 17 11.92 0.84 -16.76
C LYS A 17 13.14 0.29 -16.03
N TYR A 18 13.09 0.22 -14.69
CA TYR A 18 14.22 -0.27 -13.89
C TYR A 18 14.49 -1.76 -14.14
N ASN A 19 13.45 -2.58 -14.29
CA ASN A 19 13.63 -3.98 -14.67
C ASN A 19 14.31 -4.12 -16.05
N ALA A 20 13.87 -3.36 -17.05
CA ALA A 20 14.50 -3.36 -18.37
C ALA A 20 15.98 -2.95 -18.30
N LEU A 21 16.31 -1.91 -17.52
CA LEU A 21 17.69 -1.48 -17.31
C LEU A 21 18.52 -2.56 -16.61
N ALA A 22 17.98 -3.18 -15.57
CA ALA A 22 18.67 -4.26 -14.85
C ALA A 22 19.00 -5.45 -15.76
N ILE A 23 18.04 -5.85 -16.60
CA ILE A 23 18.25 -6.93 -17.59
C ILE A 23 19.36 -6.53 -18.59
N LEU A 24 19.32 -5.32 -19.14
CA LEU A 24 20.33 -4.85 -20.08
C LEU A 24 21.73 -4.80 -19.44
N LEU A 25 21.84 -4.30 -18.22
CA LEU A 25 23.10 -4.28 -17.49
C LEU A 25 23.64 -5.69 -17.19
N ALA A 26 22.75 -6.63 -16.83
CA ALA A 26 23.13 -8.02 -16.60
C ALA A 26 23.66 -8.68 -17.90
N LEU A 27 22.99 -8.44 -19.03
CA LEU A 27 23.44 -8.94 -20.33
C LEU A 27 24.78 -8.32 -20.74
N ASP A 28 24.95 -7.02 -20.56
CA ASP A 28 26.23 -6.32 -20.83
C ASP A 28 27.37 -6.89 -19.98
N ALA A 29 27.09 -7.14 -18.70
CA ALA A 29 28.07 -7.76 -17.80
C ALA A 29 28.50 -9.15 -18.27
N ILE A 30 27.54 -9.98 -18.65
CA ILE A 30 27.83 -11.33 -19.18
C ILE A 30 28.69 -11.24 -20.43
N VAL A 31 28.33 -10.39 -21.39
CA VAL A 31 29.07 -10.23 -22.65
C VAL A 31 30.49 -9.72 -22.42
N GLN A 32 30.66 -8.80 -21.48
CA GLN A 32 31.97 -8.20 -21.15
C GLN A 32 32.77 -9.00 -20.12
N ASN A 33 32.20 -10.09 -19.60
CA ASN A 33 32.77 -10.88 -18.50
C ASN A 33 33.15 -10.02 -17.30
N LYS A 34 32.27 -9.05 -16.94
CA LYS A 34 32.43 -8.17 -15.78
C LYS A 34 31.93 -8.86 -14.52
N ASP A 35 32.73 -8.73 -13.45
CA ASP A 35 32.29 -9.04 -12.10
C ASP A 35 31.89 -7.75 -11.40
N PHE A 36 30.66 -7.69 -10.92
CA PHE A 36 30.15 -6.56 -10.13
C PHE A 36 30.42 -6.70 -8.64
N GLY A 37 30.96 -7.83 -8.20
CA GLY A 37 31.13 -8.14 -6.80
C GLY A 37 29.77 -8.36 -6.09
N THR A 38 29.86 -8.56 -4.78
CA THR A 38 28.67 -8.77 -3.92
C THR A 38 28.52 -7.67 -2.87
N GLU A 39 29.32 -6.62 -2.95
CA GLU A 39 29.27 -5.48 -2.03
C GLU A 39 27.90 -4.82 -2.09
N GLY A 40 27.33 -4.52 -0.95
CA GLY A 40 26.02 -3.91 -0.82
C GLY A 40 24.81 -4.85 -1.02
N TYR A 41 25.00 -6.09 -1.44
CA TYR A 41 23.87 -7.03 -1.59
C TYR A 41 23.13 -7.27 -0.26
N PHE A 42 23.87 -7.42 0.82
CA PHE A 42 23.30 -7.66 2.15
C PHE A 42 22.77 -6.40 2.83
N ASP A 43 23.04 -5.23 2.26
CA ASP A 43 22.49 -3.95 2.74
C ASP A 43 21.12 -3.67 2.13
N ILE A 44 20.70 -4.45 1.14
CA ILE A 44 19.36 -4.35 0.53
C ILE A 44 18.33 -4.85 1.55
N PRO A 45 17.31 -4.01 1.91
CA PRO A 45 16.27 -4.43 2.83
C PRO A 45 15.54 -5.69 2.36
N GLN A 46 15.14 -6.51 3.30
CA GLN A 46 14.31 -7.68 3.02
C GLN A 46 13.00 -7.25 2.34
N ASN A 47 12.55 -8.01 1.36
CA ASN A 47 11.27 -7.77 0.73
C ASN A 47 10.14 -8.06 1.73
N GLY A 48 9.33 -7.05 2.05
CA GLY A 48 8.20 -7.13 2.97
C GLY A 48 6.95 -6.50 2.37
N LYS A 49 5.79 -6.83 2.92
CA LYS A 49 4.50 -6.22 2.54
C LYS A 49 4.36 -4.79 3.11
N MET A 50 5.32 -3.91 2.83
CA MET A 50 5.30 -2.53 3.34
C MET A 50 4.72 -1.53 2.32
N PHE A 51 4.19 -2.01 1.19
CA PHE A 51 3.63 -1.15 0.16
C PHE A 51 2.12 -1.36 0.07
N LEU A 52 1.36 -0.28 0.28
CA LEU A 52 -0.09 -0.26 0.35
C LEU A 52 -0.66 0.65 -0.74
N ASP A 53 -1.94 0.49 -1.06
CA ASP A 53 -2.60 1.37 -2.02
C ASP A 53 -2.88 2.74 -1.41
N VAL A 54 -3.40 2.78 -0.18
CA VAL A 54 -3.67 4.02 0.55
C VAL A 54 -3.14 3.91 1.98
N VAL A 55 -2.44 4.96 2.42
CA VAL A 55 -2.08 5.14 3.83
C VAL A 55 -2.71 6.44 4.34
N LEU A 56 -3.53 6.32 5.36
CA LEU A 56 -4.10 7.46 6.08
C LEU A 56 -3.30 7.66 7.36
N ARG A 57 -2.53 8.76 7.43
CA ARG A 57 -1.68 9.09 8.58
C ARG A 57 -2.43 9.89 9.63
N ASN A 58 -2.03 9.73 10.87
CA ASN A 58 -2.51 10.54 12.00
C ASN A 58 -4.04 10.58 12.10
N VAL A 59 -4.69 9.43 11.98
CA VAL A 59 -6.13 9.28 12.16
C VAL A 59 -6.46 9.23 13.65
N LEU A 60 -7.42 10.03 14.10
CA LEU A 60 -7.90 10.01 15.48
C LEU A 60 -9.02 8.97 15.64
N VAL A 61 -8.74 7.92 16.37
CA VAL A 61 -9.75 6.91 16.76
C VAL A 61 -10.19 7.17 18.19
N LYS A 62 -11.50 7.37 18.38
CA LYS A 62 -12.12 7.68 19.67
C LYS A 62 -13.03 6.57 20.13
N SER A 63 -12.87 6.16 21.37
CA SER A 63 -13.84 5.33 22.10
C SER A 63 -14.39 6.03 23.31
N SER A 64 -15.28 5.38 24.03
CA SER A 64 -15.83 5.90 25.30
C SER A 64 -14.76 6.08 26.38
N HIS A 65 -13.60 5.44 26.28
CA HIS A 65 -12.58 5.37 27.33
C HIS A 65 -11.18 5.77 26.89
N SER A 66 -10.94 5.95 25.58
CA SER A 66 -9.61 6.25 25.06
C SER A 66 -9.68 6.99 23.71
N GLU A 67 -8.64 7.78 23.47
CA GLU A 67 -8.37 8.39 22.18
C GLU A 67 -6.95 7.98 21.75
N SER A 68 -6.77 7.63 20.49
CA SER A 68 -5.46 7.24 19.94
C SER A 68 -5.29 7.82 18.54
N LEU A 69 -4.10 8.36 18.27
CA LEU A 69 -3.66 8.68 16.91
C LEU A 69 -2.96 7.44 16.35
N LEU A 70 -3.39 7.01 15.19
CA LEU A 70 -2.81 5.87 14.48
C LEU A 70 -2.91 6.05 12.98
N ASP A 71 -2.14 5.26 12.26
CA ASP A 71 -2.22 5.18 10.80
C ASP A 71 -3.09 3.99 10.40
N ILE A 72 -3.77 4.12 9.25
CA ILE A 72 -4.58 3.06 8.65
C ILE A 72 -4.06 2.80 7.26
N GLY A 73 -3.65 1.56 7.02
CA GLY A 73 -3.19 1.08 5.74
C GLY A 73 -4.26 0.30 5.01
N ILE A 74 -4.49 0.62 3.74
CA ILE A 74 -5.53 0.02 2.91
C ILE A 74 -4.90 -0.63 1.70
N TYR A 75 -5.33 -1.83 1.41
CA TYR A 75 -4.98 -2.59 0.24
C TYR A 75 -6.22 -2.90 -0.59
N PHE A 76 -6.13 -2.75 -1.93
CA PHE A 76 -7.21 -3.10 -2.84
C PHE A 76 -7.04 -4.55 -3.31
N GLN A 77 -7.88 -5.43 -2.77
CA GLN A 77 -7.96 -6.82 -3.23
C GLN A 77 -8.66 -6.87 -4.58
N GLU A 78 -8.00 -7.50 -5.55
CA GLU A 78 -8.57 -7.77 -6.86
C GLU A 78 -9.48 -9.00 -6.78
N LYS A 79 -10.74 -8.84 -7.18
CA LYS A 79 -11.73 -9.93 -7.27
C LYS A 79 -12.26 -10.01 -8.69
N LEU A 80 -12.27 -11.21 -9.26
CA LEU A 80 -12.88 -11.43 -10.56
C LEU A 80 -14.41 -11.56 -10.40
N ASP A 81 -15.15 -10.61 -10.95
CA ASP A 81 -16.58 -10.82 -11.18
C ASP A 81 -16.77 -11.65 -12.44
N VAL A 82 -17.03 -12.95 -12.25
CA VAL A 82 -17.21 -13.91 -13.34
C VAL A 82 -18.42 -13.58 -14.20
N LYS A 83 -19.46 -12.93 -13.66
CA LYS A 83 -20.68 -12.60 -14.38
C LYS A 83 -20.47 -11.42 -15.33
N MET A 84 -19.75 -10.41 -14.87
CA MET A 84 -19.47 -9.21 -15.63
C MET A 84 -18.17 -9.33 -16.44
N ASN A 85 -17.36 -10.37 -16.18
CA ASN A 85 -16.02 -10.56 -16.75
C ASN A 85 -15.10 -9.33 -16.52
N GLU A 86 -15.23 -8.76 -15.34
CA GLU A 86 -14.49 -7.57 -14.91
C GLU A 86 -13.74 -7.85 -13.60
N ILE A 87 -12.67 -7.09 -13.36
CA ILE A 87 -11.95 -7.11 -12.08
C ILE A 87 -12.54 -6.01 -11.19
N GLU A 88 -13.07 -6.41 -10.05
CA GLU A 88 -13.47 -5.49 -8.99
C GLU A 88 -12.35 -5.32 -7.98
N PHE A 89 -12.16 -4.08 -7.53
CA PHE A 89 -11.23 -3.73 -6.45
C PHE A 89 -12.02 -3.55 -5.16
N CYS A 90 -11.66 -4.32 -4.13
CA CYS A 90 -12.28 -4.24 -2.83
C CYS A 90 -11.24 -3.71 -1.82
N ALA A 91 -11.46 -2.54 -1.26
CA ALA A 91 -10.60 -1.97 -0.23
C ALA A 91 -10.72 -2.77 1.07
N VAL A 92 -9.58 -3.17 1.62
CA VAL A 92 -9.46 -3.90 2.90
C VAL A 92 -8.48 -3.16 3.79
N ILE A 93 -8.74 -3.12 5.08
CA ILE A 93 -7.82 -2.58 6.09
C ILE A 93 -6.74 -3.63 6.32
N GLU A 94 -5.54 -3.40 5.76
CA GLU A 94 -4.42 -4.34 5.80
C GLU A 94 -3.50 -4.12 6.98
N GLU A 95 -3.39 -2.87 7.47
CA GLU A 95 -2.50 -2.54 8.58
C GLU A 95 -3.09 -1.41 9.43
N ILE A 96 -2.81 -1.43 10.74
CA ILE A 96 -3.26 -0.43 11.70
C ILE A 96 -2.15 -0.20 12.73
N GLY A 97 -1.80 1.06 13.00
CA GLY A 97 -0.83 1.40 14.03
C GLY A 97 0.19 2.43 13.60
N ASP A 98 1.47 2.23 13.94
CA ASP A 98 2.57 3.04 13.44
C ASP A 98 3.04 2.47 12.10
N LEU A 99 2.66 3.15 11.03
CA LEU A 99 3.03 2.77 9.67
C LEU A 99 4.17 3.63 9.11
N SER A 100 5.04 4.19 9.95
CA SER A 100 6.15 5.07 9.54
C SER A 100 7.09 4.42 8.51
N ASN A 101 7.20 3.08 8.52
CA ASN A 101 8.00 2.31 7.56
C ASN A 101 7.21 1.82 6.34
N TYR A 102 5.90 2.11 6.28
CA TYR A 102 5.05 1.73 5.15
C TYR A 102 4.95 2.86 4.13
N PHE A 103 4.73 2.48 2.89
CA PHE A 103 4.56 3.38 1.75
C PHE A 103 3.19 3.14 1.12
N GLY A 104 2.51 4.22 0.72
CA GLY A 104 1.26 4.15 -0.02
C GLY A 104 1.42 4.70 -1.44
N HIS A 105 0.65 4.19 -2.40
CA HIS A 105 0.44 4.90 -3.66
C HIS A 105 -0.21 6.25 -3.40
N VAL A 106 -1.12 6.29 -2.43
CA VAL A 106 -1.73 7.50 -1.89
C VAL A 106 -1.40 7.57 -0.41
N ASP A 107 -0.72 8.60 0.03
CA ASP A 107 -0.33 8.83 1.43
C ASP A 107 -0.88 10.17 1.88
N ILE A 108 -1.79 10.17 2.85
CA ILE A 108 -2.56 11.35 3.25
C ILE A 108 -2.48 11.55 4.76
N ASP A 109 -1.94 12.67 5.20
CA ASP A 109 -2.00 13.07 6.61
C ASP A 109 -3.39 13.61 6.94
N LYS A 110 -4.10 12.90 7.81
CA LYS A 110 -5.45 13.24 8.27
C LYS A 110 -5.47 14.23 9.43
N LYS A 111 -4.29 14.60 9.98
CA LYS A 111 -4.13 15.69 10.98
C LYS A 111 -5.07 15.56 12.18
N GLY A 112 -5.31 14.36 12.67
CA GLY A 112 -6.20 14.09 13.79
C GLY A 112 -7.69 14.12 13.43
N GLN A 113 -8.07 14.03 12.16
CA GLN A 113 -9.47 13.83 11.79
C GLN A 113 -9.98 12.50 12.32
N VAL A 114 -11.24 12.50 12.77
CA VAL A 114 -11.84 11.38 13.49
C VAL A 114 -12.22 10.26 12.51
N TYR A 115 -11.87 9.03 12.89
CA TYR A 115 -12.37 7.81 12.26
C TYR A 115 -13.86 7.61 12.62
N ILE A 116 -14.69 7.37 11.63
CA ILE A 116 -16.12 7.05 11.78
C ILE A 116 -16.37 5.75 11.01
N GLY A 117 -16.39 4.64 11.71
CA GLY A 117 -16.70 3.31 11.13
C GLY A 117 -18.21 3.09 11.07
N ASN A 118 -18.70 2.48 10.00
CA ASN A 118 -20.10 2.12 9.85
C ASN A 118 -20.48 0.89 10.68
N SER A 119 -19.54 -0.04 10.89
CA SER A 119 -19.73 -1.29 11.64
C SER A 119 -19.12 -1.28 13.04
N GLY A 120 -18.31 -0.30 13.38
CA GLY A 120 -17.63 -0.22 14.68
C GLY A 120 -16.85 1.05 14.93
N VAL A 121 -16.45 1.23 16.17
CA VAL A 121 -15.72 2.44 16.65
C VAL A 121 -14.23 2.37 16.25
N TYR A 122 -13.71 1.16 16.00
CA TYR A 122 -12.31 0.93 15.68
C TYR A 122 -12.14 0.35 14.29
N PRO A 123 -11.07 0.69 13.57
CA PRO A 123 -10.66 -0.06 12.40
C PRO A 123 -10.26 -1.48 12.82
N VAL A 124 -10.57 -2.47 11.98
CA VAL A 124 -10.26 -3.88 12.25
C VAL A 124 -9.41 -4.43 11.10
N PHE A 125 -8.32 -5.09 11.46
CA PHE A 125 -7.40 -5.73 10.53
C PHE A 125 -8.12 -6.80 9.67
N GLU A 126 -7.81 -6.87 8.40
CA GLU A 126 -8.42 -7.74 7.39
C GLU A 126 -9.92 -7.53 7.13
N GLU A 127 -10.53 -6.50 7.71
CA GLU A 127 -11.92 -6.16 7.39
C GLU A 127 -12.04 -5.30 6.14
N ILE A 128 -13.17 -5.45 5.45
CA ILE A 128 -13.55 -4.59 4.32
C ILE A 128 -13.66 -3.15 4.83
N ALA A 129 -12.99 -2.23 4.12
CA ALA A 129 -13.05 -0.82 4.47
C ALA A 129 -14.48 -0.29 4.32
N ASP A 130 -15.06 0.12 5.46
CA ASP A 130 -16.42 0.66 5.57
C ASP A 130 -16.43 1.76 6.64
N PHE A 131 -15.86 2.91 6.30
CA PHE A 131 -15.63 4.01 7.23
C PHE A 131 -15.40 5.34 6.52
N SER A 132 -15.38 6.41 7.29
CA SER A 132 -14.94 7.72 6.82
C SER A 132 -13.92 8.38 7.75
N VAL A 133 -13.01 9.20 7.17
CA VAL A 133 -12.07 10.07 7.88
C VAL A 133 -12.01 11.41 7.12
N GLY A 134 -12.68 12.43 7.63
CA GLY A 134 -12.82 13.69 6.94
C GLY A 134 -13.48 13.54 5.56
N ASN A 135 -12.76 13.92 4.51
CA ASN A 135 -13.22 13.81 3.12
C ASN A 135 -12.94 12.44 2.45
N ILE A 136 -12.31 11.52 3.16
CA ILE A 136 -12.11 10.16 2.67
C ILE A 136 -13.26 9.29 3.14
N HIS A 137 -13.89 8.59 2.22
CA HIS A 137 -15.02 7.73 2.51
C HIS A 137 -14.90 6.39 1.78
N PHE A 138 -15.04 5.31 2.52
CA PHE A 138 -15.15 3.95 2.00
C PHE A 138 -16.51 3.38 2.40
N GLU A 139 -17.23 2.80 1.45
CA GLU A 139 -18.48 2.10 1.67
C GLU A 139 -18.36 0.68 1.11
N LYS A 140 -18.39 -0.32 2.02
CA LYS A 140 -18.32 -1.76 1.66
C LYS A 140 -17.17 -2.09 0.70
N GLY A 141 -16.01 -1.52 0.97
CA GLY A 141 -14.80 -1.73 0.17
C GLY A 141 -14.70 -0.89 -1.11
N LYS A 142 -15.64 0.02 -1.36
CA LYS A 142 -15.59 0.96 -2.48
C LYS A 142 -15.15 2.33 -1.99
N PHE A 143 -14.19 2.93 -2.67
CA PHE A 143 -13.81 4.31 -2.41
C PHE A 143 -14.85 5.24 -3.04
N ILE A 144 -15.47 6.06 -2.20
CA ILE A 144 -16.46 7.06 -2.58
C ILE A 144 -15.79 8.44 -2.46
N SER A 145 -15.53 9.10 -3.55
CA SER A 145 -14.91 10.43 -3.60
C SER A 145 -15.96 11.54 -3.54
#